data_42b65eb94f05c37bf23860f25634eadd
#
_entry.id   42b65eb94f05c37bf23860f25634eadd
#
_cell.length_a   1.000
_cell.length_b   1.000
_cell.length_c   1.000
_cell.angle_alpha   90.00
_cell.angle_beta   90.00
_cell.angle_gamma   90.00
#
_symmetry.space_group_name_H-M   'P 1'
#
loop_
_entity.id
_entity.type
_entity.pdbx_description
1 polymer ?
#
loop_
_entity_poly.entity_id
_entity_poly.type
_entity_poly.pdbx_seq_one_letter_code
_entity_poly.pdbx_strand_id
1 'polypeptide(L)'
;MSILACLDLEGVLVPEIWIGVAERTGIAELRRTTRDEPDYDVLMKRRLAILEEHGLGLPDVQEVIAGLAPLPGAVEFLDWLRERMQVVILSDTFYPFAKPLMRQLGWPALLCHDLEVTPEGRIADYRLRQRDPKRRAVRAFHDLNFRVVAAGDSYNDTAMLEEADAGIFFRPPDNVVREFPRFPVTRTYQELRAVFEQAAAALAP
;
A
#
# COMPACT_ATOMS: atom_id res chain seq x y z
N MET A 1 16.94 -20.10 -3.83
CA MET A 1 16.65 -18.90 -3.02
C MET A 1 15.13 -18.85 -2.76
N SER A 2 14.72 -18.39 -1.58
CA SER A 2 13.31 -18.25 -1.27
C SER A 2 12.73 -17.01 -1.96
N ILE A 3 11.46 -17.07 -2.38
CA ILE A 3 10.76 -15.96 -3.02
C ILE A 3 9.94 -15.23 -1.97
N LEU A 4 9.97 -13.91 -2.03
CA LEU A 4 9.18 -13.00 -1.20
C LEU A 4 8.26 -12.15 -2.11
N ALA A 5 6.98 -12.17 -1.82
CA ALA A 5 6.02 -11.26 -2.45
C ALA A 5 5.97 -9.94 -1.67
N CYS A 6 6.25 -8.83 -2.34
CA CYS A 6 6.06 -7.48 -1.82
C CYS A 6 4.85 -6.84 -2.48
N LEU A 7 3.84 -6.46 -1.71
CA LEU A 7 2.59 -5.89 -2.21
C LEU A 7 2.41 -4.48 -1.67
N ASP A 8 1.91 -3.56 -2.51
CA ASP A 8 1.27 -2.38 -1.96
C ASP A 8 -0.05 -2.76 -1.27
N LEU A 9 -0.53 -1.89 -0.41
CA LEU A 9 -1.78 -2.07 0.34
C LEU A 9 -2.97 -1.47 -0.40
N GLU A 10 -2.94 -0.14 -0.56
CA GLU A 10 -4.03 0.63 -1.16
C GLU A 10 -4.01 0.44 -2.69
N GLY A 11 -5.18 0.27 -3.33
CA GLY A 11 -5.26 -0.06 -4.76
C GLY A 11 -4.95 -1.53 -5.10
N VAL A 12 -4.21 -2.25 -4.26
CA VAL A 12 -3.88 -3.68 -4.47
C VAL A 12 -4.70 -4.62 -3.59
N LEU A 13 -4.84 -4.35 -2.30
CA LEU A 13 -5.57 -5.20 -1.36
C LEU A 13 -6.78 -4.52 -0.75
N VAL A 14 -6.73 -3.21 -0.59
CA VAL A 14 -7.79 -2.40 0.02
C VAL A 14 -8.03 -1.14 -0.83
N PRO A 15 -9.20 -0.48 -0.70
CA PRO A 15 -9.43 0.81 -1.35
C PRO A 15 -8.55 1.91 -0.73
N GLU A 16 -8.43 3.02 -1.44
CA GLU A 16 -7.74 4.23 -0.97
C GLU A 16 -8.34 4.74 0.33
N ILE A 17 -7.57 4.72 1.41
CA ILE A 17 -8.04 5.07 2.76
C ILE A 17 -8.53 6.51 2.84
N TRP A 18 -7.76 7.48 2.31
CA TRP A 18 -8.14 8.88 2.37
C TRP A 18 -9.39 9.21 1.53
N ILE A 19 -9.60 8.51 0.42
CA ILE A 19 -10.84 8.61 -0.35
C ILE A 19 -12.00 8.08 0.49
N GLY A 20 -11.85 6.94 1.16
CA GLY A 20 -12.86 6.38 2.06
C GLY A 20 -13.18 7.32 3.23
N VAL A 21 -12.16 7.96 3.82
CA VAL A 21 -12.36 8.96 4.88
C VAL A 21 -13.14 10.17 4.34
N ALA A 22 -12.78 10.70 3.18
CA ALA A 22 -13.47 11.82 2.55
C ALA A 22 -14.96 11.50 2.26
N GLU A 23 -15.25 10.30 1.76
CA GLU A 23 -16.62 9.87 1.46
C GLU A 23 -17.49 9.74 2.72
N ARG A 24 -16.91 9.13 3.76
CA ARG A 24 -17.65 8.88 4.99
C ARG A 24 -17.86 10.14 5.83
N THR A 25 -16.91 11.05 5.84
CA THR A 25 -16.99 12.32 6.58
C THR A 25 -17.66 13.44 5.80
N GLY A 26 -17.79 13.31 4.48
CA GLY A 26 -18.30 14.38 3.60
C GLY A 26 -17.28 15.50 3.36
N ILE A 27 -16.02 15.35 3.79
CA ILE A 27 -14.97 16.37 3.63
C ILE A 27 -14.25 16.14 2.31
N ALA A 28 -14.67 16.85 1.26
CA ALA A 28 -14.20 16.63 -0.11
C ALA A 28 -12.69 16.89 -0.27
N GLU A 29 -12.11 17.80 0.51
CA GLU A 29 -10.70 18.17 0.46
C GLU A 29 -9.76 17.00 0.81
N LEU A 30 -10.21 16.03 1.60
CA LEU A 30 -9.46 14.82 1.95
C LEU A 30 -9.27 13.86 0.77
N ARG A 31 -10.03 14.02 -0.33
CA ARG A 31 -9.88 13.23 -1.57
C ARG A 31 -8.59 13.52 -2.34
N ARG A 32 -7.92 14.65 -2.07
CA ARG A 32 -6.67 14.98 -2.77
C ARG A 32 -5.63 13.89 -2.53
N THR A 33 -4.93 13.56 -3.62
CA THR A 33 -3.87 12.54 -3.64
C THR A 33 -2.54 13.17 -4.08
N THR A 34 -1.48 12.39 -4.14
CA THR A 34 -0.18 12.82 -4.68
C THR A 34 -0.24 13.20 -6.17
N ARG A 35 -1.34 12.92 -6.86
CA ARG A 35 -1.60 13.40 -8.23
C ARG A 35 -2.01 14.88 -8.26
N ASP A 36 -2.66 15.34 -7.19
CA ASP A 36 -3.14 16.73 -7.05
C ASP A 36 -2.11 17.62 -6.35
N GLU A 37 -1.34 17.03 -5.43
CA GLU A 37 -0.25 17.66 -4.68
C GLU A 37 0.94 16.67 -4.62
N PRO A 38 1.95 16.85 -5.48
CA PRO A 38 3.10 15.94 -5.55
C PRO A 38 3.99 15.97 -4.30
N ASP A 39 3.99 17.08 -3.55
CA ASP A 39 4.73 17.16 -2.31
C ASP A 39 3.96 16.45 -1.19
N TYR A 40 4.47 15.30 -0.80
CA TYR A 40 3.85 14.46 0.23
C TYR A 40 3.74 15.16 1.59
N ASP A 41 4.72 15.98 1.97
CA ASP A 41 4.69 16.72 3.24
C ASP A 41 3.59 17.78 3.23
N VAL A 42 3.47 18.53 2.14
CA VAL A 42 2.41 19.52 1.95
C VAL A 42 1.04 18.84 1.99
N LEU A 43 0.88 17.72 1.27
CA LEU A 43 -0.36 16.95 1.24
C LEU A 43 -0.75 16.46 2.64
N MET A 44 0.18 15.85 3.36
CA MET A 44 -0.10 15.29 4.69
C MET A 44 -0.38 16.37 5.72
N LYS A 45 0.39 17.46 5.77
CA LYS A 45 0.12 18.59 6.69
C LYS A 45 -1.25 19.19 6.45
N ARG A 46 -1.66 19.32 5.17
CA ARG A 46 -3.01 19.80 4.84
C ARG A 46 -4.09 18.83 5.37
N ARG A 47 -3.91 17.53 5.18
CA ARG A 47 -4.84 16.51 5.69
C ARG A 47 -4.98 16.57 7.21
N LEU A 48 -3.84 16.69 7.93
CA LEU A 48 -3.85 16.81 9.38
C LEU A 48 -4.55 18.09 9.85
N ALA A 49 -4.31 19.24 9.18
CA ALA A 49 -4.99 20.49 9.48
C ALA A 49 -6.50 20.37 9.26
N ILE A 50 -6.96 19.71 8.20
CA ILE A 50 -8.38 19.46 7.93
C ILE A 50 -9.00 18.59 9.02
N LEU A 51 -8.33 17.52 9.44
CA LEU A 51 -8.83 16.68 10.53
C LEU A 51 -8.97 17.49 11.83
N GLU A 52 -7.99 18.33 12.16
CA GLU A 52 -8.03 19.19 13.35
C GLU A 52 -9.17 20.23 13.26
N GLU A 53 -9.36 20.89 12.12
CA GLU A 53 -10.43 21.86 11.87
C GLU A 53 -11.83 21.24 12.06
N HIS A 54 -11.98 19.97 11.66
CA HIS A 54 -13.23 19.23 11.81
C HIS A 54 -13.35 18.45 13.13
N GLY A 55 -12.37 18.58 14.05
CA GLY A 55 -12.37 17.88 15.33
C GLY A 55 -12.26 16.35 15.22
N LEU A 56 -11.72 15.84 14.12
CA LEU A 56 -11.56 14.40 13.87
C LEU A 56 -10.21 13.91 14.41
N GLY A 57 -10.26 13.04 15.39
CA GLY A 57 -9.09 12.35 15.93
C GLY A 57 -8.84 10.98 15.30
N LEU A 58 -7.81 10.30 15.80
CA LEU A 58 -7.49 8.94 15.37
C LEU A 58 -8.66 7.95 15.54
N PRO A 59 -9.42 7.96 16.66
CA PRO A 59 -10.57 7.07 16.81
C PRO A 59 -11.61 7.24 15.70
N ASP A 60 -11.92 8.49 15.32
CA ASP A 60 -12.91 8.78 14.28
C ASP A 60 -12.47 8.24 12.92
N VAL A 61 -11.19 8.48 12.57
CA VAL A 61 -10.60 7.96 11.33
C VAL A 61 -10.55 6.43 11.34
N GLN A 62 -10.20 5.82 12.48
CA GLN A 62 -10.19 4.35 12.59
C GLN A 62 -11.58 3.73 12.48
N GLU A 63 -12.62 4.39 12.99
CA GLU A 63 -14.02 3.94 12.81
C GLU A 63 -14.40 3.93 11.32
N VAL A 64 -14.06 4.99 10.60
CA VAL A 64 -14.26 5.04 9.14
C VAL A 64 -13.53 3.90 8.45
N ILE A 65 -12.25 3.71 8.74
CA ILE A 65 -11.42 2.68 8.11
C ILE A 65 -11.93 1.26 8.46
N ALA A 66 -12.42 1.06 9.68
CA ALA A 66 -13.03 -0.21 10.08
C ALA A 66 -14.28 -0.58 9.27
N GLY A 67 -14.96 0.41 8.71
CA GLY A 67 -16.07 0.23 7.78
C GLY A 67 -15.66 -0.05 6.34
N LEU A 68 -14.39 0.07 5.99
CA LEU A 68 -13.86 -0.33 4.69
C LEU A 68 -13.67 -1.85 4.66
N ALA A 69 -13.82 -2.43 3.46
CA ALA A 69 -13.56 -3.85 3.24
C ALA A 69 -12.37 -4.02 2.28
N PRO A 70 -11.64 -5.14 2.37
CA PRO A 70 -10.70 -5.53 1.32
C PRO A 70 -11.36 -5.54 -0.05
N LEU A 71 -10.58 -5.29 -1.09
CA LEU A 71 -11.07 -5.38 -2.46
C LEU A 71 -11.59 -6.80 -2.75
N PRO A 72 -12.67 -6.95 -3.54
CA PRO A 72 -13.22 -8.27 -3.88
C PRO A 72 -12.15 -9.20 -4.46
N GLY A 73 -11.90 -10.34 -3.80
CA GLY A 73 -10.87 -11.31 -4.17
C GLY A 73 -9.49 -11.08 -3.56
N ALA A 74 -9.29 -9.99 -2.80
CA ALA A 74 -7.99 -9.66 -2.20
C ALA A 74 -7.57 -10.66 -1.11
N VAL A 75 -8.51 -11.07 -0.27
CA VAL A 75 -8.24 -12.04 0.81
C VAL A 75 -7.83 -13.39 0.21
N GLU A 76 -8.60 -13.89 -0.76
CA GLU A 76 -8.32 -15.15 -1.44
C GLU A 76 -6.99 -15.11 -2.24
N PHE A 77 -6.64 -13.93 -2.77
CA PHE A 77 -5.33 -13.73 -3.41
C PHE A 77 -4.19 -13.78 -2.40
N LEU A 78 -4.37 -13.11 -1.26
CA LEU A 78 -3.37 -13.06 -0.20
C LEU A 78 -3.15 -14.44 0.43
N ASP A 79 -4.21 -15.21 0.66
CA ASP A 79 -4.13 -16.57 1.18
C ASP A 79 -3.43 -17.49 0.18
N TRP A 80 -3.77 -17.38 -1.11
CA TRP A 80 -3.10 -18.12 -2.17
C TRP A 80 -1.58 -17.83 -2.23
N LEU A 81 -1.16 -16.56 -2.03
CA LEU A 81 0.26 -16.20 -1.96
C LEU A 81 0.94 -16.83 -0.75
N ARG A 82 0.32 -16.76 0.43
CA ARG A 82 0.86 -17.29 1.71
C ARG A 82 1.13 -18.79 1.67
N GLU A 83 0.35 -19.54 0.91
CA GLU A 83 0.58 -20.97 0.71
C GLU A 83 1.85 -21.28 -0.11
N ARG A 84 2.37 -20.31 -0.85
CA ARG A 84 3.43 -20.51 -1.86
C ARG A 84 4.71 -19.76 -1.58
N MET A 85 4.61 -18.60 -0.94
CA MET A 85 5.77 -17.72 -0.67
C MET A 85 5.55 -16.85 0.56
N GLN A 86 6.62 -16.26 1.04
CA GLN A 86 6.52 -15.24 2.09
C GLN A 86 5.87 -13.98 1.52
N VAL A 87 5.10 -13.27 2.35
CA VAL A 87 4.39 -12.06 1.91
C VAL A 87 4.66 -10.92 2.88
N VAL A 88 5.03 -9.76 2.35
CA VAL A 88 5.17 -8.51 3.09
C VAL A 88 4.42 -7.41 2.34
N ILE A 89 3.64 -6.63 3.07
CA ILE A 89 2.98 -5.43 2.55
C ILE A 89 3.90 -4.23 2.78
N LEU A 90 4.14 -3.44 1.73
CA LEU A 90 4.91 -2.21 1.74
C LEU A 90 3.99 -1.06 1.38
N SER A 91 3.68 -0.17 2.32
CA SER A 91 2.69 0.89 2.11
C SER A 91 3.16 2.24 2.63
N ASP A 92 2.67 3.31 2.01
CA ASP A 92 2.88 4.69 2.46
C ASP A 92 1.78 5.16 3.44
N THR A 93 0.95 4.23 3.92
CA THR A 93 -0.02 4.46 4.99
C THR A 93 0.65 4.48 6.38
N PHE A 94 -0.16 4.52 7.42
CA PHE A 94 0.29 4.58 8.83
C PHE A 94 -0.21 3.36 9.62
N TYR A 95 0.60 2.80 10.53
CA TYR A 95 0.21 1.65 11.35
C TYR A 95 -1.14 1.85 12.05
N PRO A 96 -1.44 3.01 12.69
CA PRO A 96 -2.73 3.21 13.33
C PRO A 96 -3.92 3.16 12.35
N PHE A 97 -3.72 3.64 11.11
CA PHE A 97 -4.76 3.60 10.06
C PHE A 97 -4.93 2.20 9.48
N ALA A 98 -3.84 1.50 9.21
CA ALA A 98 -3.89 0.17 8.63
C ALA A 98 -4.49 -0.89 9.56
N LYS A 99 -4.40 -0.71 10.89
CA LYS A 99 -4.76 -1.71 11.90
C LYS A 99 -6.15 -2.37 11.70
N PRO A 100 -7.25 -1.63 11.44
CA PRO A 100 -8.56 -2.26 11.18
C PRO A 100 -8.58 -3.15 9.95
N LEU A 101 -7.86 -2.76 8.88
CA LEU A 101 -7.76 -3.51 7.62
C LEU A 101 -6.83 -4.73 7.76
N MET A 102 -5.74 -4.60 8.52
CA MET A 102 -4.85 -5.73 8.80
C MET A 102 -5.58 -6.88 9.49
N ARG A 103 -6.53 -6.58 10.37
CA ARG A 103 -7.40 -7.61 10.97
C ARG A 103 -8.18 -8.39 9.91
N GLN A 104 -8.77 -7.70 8.94
CA GLN A 104 -9.56 -8.30 7.86
C GLN A 104 -8.69 -9.11 6.88
N LEU A 105 -7.41 -8.73 6.72
CA LEU A 105 -6.42 -9.42 5.89
C LEU A 105 -5.67 -10.55 6.63
N GLY A 106 -6.03 -10.86 7.89
CA GLY A 106 -5.41 -11.93 8.67
C GLY A 106 -3.98 -11.58 9.14
N TRP A 107 -3.72 -10.31 9.45
CA TRP A 107 -2.46 -9.79 10.03
C TRP A 107 -1.20 -10.13 9.20
N PRO A 108 -1.13 -9.79 7.92
CA PRO A 108 0.10 -9.91 7.15
C PRO A 108 1.20 -9.01 7.73
N ALA A 109 2.46 -9.34 7.47
CA ALA A 109 3.56 -8.45 7.77
C ALA A 109 3.38 -7.14 6.99
N LEU A 110 3.49 -6.00 7.70
CA LEU A 110 3.31 -4.67 7.13
C LEU A 110 4.50 -3.79 7.48
N LEU A 111 5.07 -3.12 6.50
CA LEU A 111 6.04 -2.05 6.68
C LEU A 111 5.44 -0.76 6.14
N CYS A 112 5.09 0.16 7.03
CA CYS A 112 4.53 1.47 6.69
C CYS A 112 5.08 2.56 7.60
N HIS A 113 4.41 3.68 7.69
CA HIS A 113 4.78 4.85 8.50
C HIS A 113 4.07 4.84 9.86
N ASP A 114 4.33 5.85 10.67
CA ASP A 114 3.69 6.02 11.98
C ASP A 114 3.08 7.41 12.12
N LEU A 115 2.22 7.58 13.11
CA LEU A 115 1.59 8.85 13.49
C LEU A 115 2.02 9.27 14.88
N GLU A 116 2.18 10.56 15.10
CA GLU A 116 2.28 11.13 16.42
C GLU A 116 0.87 11.46 16.92
N VAL A 117 0.42 10.73 17.93
CA VAL A 117 -0.94 10.84 18.48
C VAL A 117 -0.86 11.26 19.94
N THR A 118 -1.63 12.28 20.30
CA THR A 118 -1.71 12.73 21.71
C THR A 118 -2.50 11.73 22.56
N PRO A 119 -2.39 11.79 23.90
CA PRO A 119 -3.19 10.93 24.79
C PRO A 119 -4.71 11.06 24.57
N GLU A 120 -5.17 12.22 24.09
CA GLU A 120 -6.58 12.51 23.81
C GLU A 120 -7.02 11.99 22.44
N GLY A 121 -6.11 11.40 21.65
CA GLY A 121 -6.40 10.83 20.33
C GLY A 121 -6.27 11.80 19.16
N ARG A 122 -5.79 13.04 19.36
CA ARG A 122 -5.52 13.99 18.27
C ARG A 122 -4.28 13.52 17.50
N ILE A 123 -4.36 13.55 16.17
CA ILE A 123 -3.20 13.29 15.30
C ILE A 123 -2.40 14.59 15.20
N ALA A 124 -1.26 14.63 15.89
CA ALA A 124 -0.42 15.82 15.97
C ALA A 124 0.52 15.96 14.78
N ASP A 125 1.08 14.84 14.32
CA ASP A 125 1.99 14.81 13.17
C ASP A 125 2.11 13.37 12.64
N TYR A 126 2.89 13.20 11.57
CA TYR A 126 3.24 11.91 11.02
C TYR A 126 4.76 11.70 11.03
N ARG A 127 5.19 10.44 11.03
CA ARG A 127 6.59 10.07 11.03
C ARG A 127 6.88 9.07 9.91
N LEU A 128 7.63 9.53 8.90
CA LEU A 128 8.13 8.62 7.88
C LEU A 128 9.15 7.65 8.50
N ARG A 129 8.96 6.36 8.29
CA ARG A 129 9.90 5.33 8.73
C ARG A 129 11.28 5.54 8.12
N GLN A 130 11.33 5.88 6.82
CA GLN A 130 12.54 6.24 6.08
C GLN A 130 12.17 6.87 4.73
N ARG A 131 13.15 7.50 4.07
CA ARG A 131 13.00 7.94 2.67
C ARG A 131 13.03 6.74 1.74
N ASP A 132 12.28 6.80 0.64
CA ASP A 132 12.18 5.74 -0.38
C ASP A 132 11.91 4.34 0.25
N PRO A 133 10.84 4.22 1.07
CA PRO A 133 10.68 3.11 2.00
C PRO A 133 10.46 1.78 1.30
N LYS A 134 9.72 1.78 0.18
CA LYS A 134 9.37 0.57 -0.57
C LYS A 134 10.61 -0.01 -1.27
N ARG A 135 11.39 0.81 -1.99
CA ARG A 135 12.64 0.38 -2.63
C ARG A 135 13.65 -0.15 -1.61
N ARG A 136 13.84 0.60 -0.51
CA ARG A 136 14.79 0.19 0.53
C ARG A 136 14.40 -1.12 1.22
N ALA A 137 13.11 -1.39 1.35
CA ALA A 137 12.64 -2.67 1.88
C ALA A 137 13.03 -3.82 0.93
N VAL A 138 12.81 -3.65 -0.38
CA VAL A 138 13.21 -4.66 -1.39
C VAL A 138 14.72 -4.92 -1.34
N ARG A 139 15.55 -3.87 -1.28
CA ARG A 139 17.02 -4.03 -1.12
C ARG A 139 17.40 -4.83 0.12
N ALA A 140 16.78 -4.51 1.26
CA ALA A 140 17.04 -5.25 2.49
C ALA A 140 16.64 -6.73 2.37
N PHE A 141 15.58 -7.05 1.63
CA PHE A 141 15.21 -8.44 1.36
C PHE A 141 16.19 -9.14 0.43
N HIS A 142 16.75 -8.44 -0.57
CA HIS A 142 17.87 -8.96 -1.37
C HIS A 142 19.10 -9.25 -0.51
N ASP A 143 19.45 -8.36 0.43
CA ASP A 143 20.55 -8.58 1.39
C ASP A 143 20.30 -9.80 2.30
N LEU A 144 19.04 -10.17 2.51
CA LEU A 144 18.62 -11.40 3.20
C LEU A 144 18.53 -12.62 2.29
N ASN A 145 19.03 -12.54 1.05
CA ASN A 145 19.01 -13.58 0.03
C ASN A 145 17.61 -14.04 -0.43
N PHE A 146 16.61 -13.15 -0.39
CA PHE A 146 15.35 -13.38 -1.07
C PHE A 146 15.41 -12.92 -2.53
N ARG A 147 14.64 -13.60 -3.39
CA ARG A 147 14.18 -13.06 -4.66
C ARG A 147 12.83 -12.40 -4.43
N VAL A 148 12.65 -11.20 -4.99
CA VAL A 148 11.46 -10.39 -4.72
C VAL A 148 10.58 -10.27 -5.96
N VAL A 149 9.32 -10.65 -5.84
CA VAL A 149 8.26 -10.34 -6.80
C VAL A 149 7.37 -9.27 -6.19
N ALA A 150 7.24 -8.12 -6.84
CA ALA A 150 6.50 -6.99 -6.28
C ALA A 150 5.28 -6.63 -7.14
N ALA A 151 4.18 -6.22 -6.47
CA ALA A 151 3.01 -5.69 -7.14
C ALA A 151 2.56 -4.36 -6.51
N GLY A 152 2.19 -3.40 -7.36
CA GLY A 152 1.69 -2.08 -6.98
C GLY A 152 0.77 -1.52 -8.07
N ASP A 153 0.10 -0.38 -7.80
CA ASP A 153 -0.90 0.18 -8.70
C ASP A 153 -0.54 1.56 -9.28
N SER A 154 0.42 2.25 -8.67
CA SER A 154 0.61 3.67 -8.96
C SER A 154 2.09 4.12 -8.99
N TYR A 155 2.32 5.43 -9.18
CA TYR A 155 3.65 6.01 -9.30
C TYR A 155 4.55 5.76 -8.09
N ASN A 156 4.00 5.80 -6.87
CA ASN A 156 4.77 5.57 -5.64
C ASN A 156 5.30 4.13 -5.51
N ASP A 157 4.79 3.20 -6.34
CA ASP A 157 5.27 1.82 -6.38
C ASP A 157 6.40 1.61 -7.37
N THR A 158 6.56 2.49 -8.35
CA THR A 158 7.52 2.30 -9.44
C THR A 158 8.93 2.00 -8.94
N ALA A 159 9.37 2.70 -7.91
CA ALA A 159 10.67 2.48 -7.28
C ALA A 159 10.82 1.08 -6.66
N MET A 160 9.74 0.55 -6.08
CA MET A 160 9.67 -0.84 -5.57
C MET A 160 9.70 -1.85 -6.71
N LEU A 161 8.88 -1.61 -7.75
CA LEU A 161 8.78 -2.51 -8.91
C LEU A 161 10.09 -2.58 -9.70
N GLU A 162 10.82 -1.44 -9.80
CA GLU A 162 12.14 -1.38 -10.44
C GLU A 162 13.21 -2.13 -9.70
N GLU A 163 13.17 -2.10 -8.38
CA GLU A 163 14.16 -2.75 -7.52
C GLU A 163 13.93 -4.25 -7.39
N ALA A 164 12.67 -4.72 -7.53
CA ALA A 164 12.32 -6.13 -7.44
C ALA A 164 12.89 -6.96 -8.61
N ASP A 165 13.11 -8.26 -8.41
CA ASP A 165 13.49 -9.19 -9.49
C ASP A 165 12.37 -9.31 -10.53
N ALA A 166 11.11 -9.13 -10.12
CA ALA A 166 9.96 -9.00 -11.02
C ALA A 166 8.95 -8.00 -10.46
N GLY A 167 8.70 -6.91 -11.19
CA GLY A 167 7.70 -5.90 -10.86
C GLY A 167 6.44 -6.07 -11.71
N ILE A 168 5.26 -5.91 -11.11
CA ILE A 168 3.95 -6.12 -11.74
C ILE A 168 3.03 -4.95 -11.38
N PHE A 169 2.35 -4.39 -12.38
CA PHE A 169 1.26 -3.46 -12.11
C PHE A 169 -0.08 -4.18 -11.94
N PHE A 170 -0.80 -3.80 -10.91
CA PHE A 170 -2.17 -4.24 -10.67
C PHE A 170 -3.13 -3.06 -10.77
N ARG A 171 -4.00 -3.06 -11.79
CA ARG A 171 -4.99 -1.99 -12.06
C ARG A 171 -4.41 -0.58 -12.15
N PRO A 172 -3.24 -0.37 -12.74
CA PRO A 172 -2.63 0.95 -12.81
C PRO A 172 -3.47 1.90 -13.67
N PRO A 173 -3.41 3.22 -13.43
CA PRO A 173 -3.92 4.23 -14.35
C PRO A 173 -3.19 4.21 -15.70
N ASP A 174 -3.88 4.59 -16.78
CA ASP A 174 -3.31 4.54 -18.13
C ASP A 174 -2.08 5.43 -18.36
N ASN A 175 -1.98 6.53 -17.61
CA ASN A 175 -0.79 7.40 -17.65
C ASN A 175 0.45 6.70 -17.09
N VAL A 176 0.30 5.94 -15.98
CA VAL A 176 1.38 5.14 -15.38
C VAL A 176 1.82 4.03 -16.36
N VAL A 177 0.86 3.35 -17.00
CA VAL A 177 1.17 2.31 -18.00
C VAL A 177 1.99 2.88 -19.17
N ARG A 178 1.62 4.08 -19.67
CA ARG A 178 2.35 4.72 -20.77
C ARG A 178 3.77 5.12 -20.42
N GLU A 179 3.99 5.53 -19.17
CA GLU A 179 5.31 5.98 -18.69
C GLU A 179 6.23 4.80 -18.35
N PHE A 180 5.66 3.69 -17.87
CA PHE A 180 6.40 2.50 -17.46
C PHE A 180 5.96 1.23 -18.22
N PRO A 181 6.07 1.20 -19.57
CA PRO A 181 5.53 0.11 -20.40
C PRO A 181 6.26 -1.23 -20.23
N ARG A 182 7.38 -1.25 -19.48
CA ARG A 182 8.16 -2.46 -19.25
C ARG A 182 7.54 -3.43 -18.25
N PHE A 183 6.64 -2.93 -17.37
CA PHE A 183 6.01 -3.78 -16.38
C PHE A 183 4.75 -4.44 -16.93
N PRO A 184 4.55 -5.76 -16.70
CA PRO A 184 3.30 -6.42 -17.02
C PRO A 184 2.15 -5.76 -16.24
N VAL A 185 1.02 -5.58 -16.94
CA VAL A 185 -0.20 -5.00 -16.38
C VAL A 185 -1.23 -6.08 -16.17
N THR A 186 -1.78 -6.15 -14.98
CA THR A 186 -2.86 -7.07 -14.59
C THR A 186 -4.06 -6.28 -14.08
N ARG A 187 -5.28 -6.77 -14.33
CA ARG A 187 -6.52 -6.08 -13.94
C ARG A 187 -7.41 -6.93 -13.05
N THR A 188 -7.11 -8.21 -12.96
CA THR A 188 -7.81 -9.19 -12.11
C THR A 188 -6.82 -9.94 -11.23
N TYR A 189 -7.27 -10.45 -10.08
CA TYR A 189 -6.41 -11.30 -9.26
C TYR A 189 -6.05 -12.62 -9.95
N GLN A 190 -6.86 -13.10 -10.88
CA GLN A 190 -6.52 -14.28 -11.68
C GLN A 190 -5.31 -14.01 -12.57
N GLU A 191 -5.29 -12.87 -13.27
CA GLU A 191 -4.13 -12.44 -14.08
C GLU A 191 -2.91 -12.23 -13.18
N LEU A 192 -3.09 -11.55 -12.02
CA LEU A 192 -2.01 -11.30 -11.08
C LEU A 192 -1.39 -12.60 -10.57
N ARG A 193 -2.20 -13.61 -10.20
CA ARG A 193 -1.72 -14.95 -9.82
C ARG A 193 -0.88 -15.59 -10.92
N ALA A 194 -1.36 -15.56 -12.16
CA ALA A 194 -0.64 -16.15 -13.29
C ALA A 194 0.74 -15.51 -13.52
N VAL A 195 0.82 -14.17 -13.39
CA VAL A 195 2.10 -13.46 -13.53
C VAL A 195 3.03 -13.74 -12.34
N PHE A 196 2.51 -13.84 -11.12
CA PHE A 196 3.29 -14.25 -9.95
C PHE A 196 3.86 -15.68 -10.10
N GLU A 197 3.05 -16.63 -10.60
CA GLU A 197 3.51 -18.00 -10.87
C GLU A 197 4.63 -18.04 -11.92
N GLN A 198 4.47 -17.30 -13.01
CA GLN A 198 5.48 -17.19 -14.07
C GLN A 198 6.80 -16.57 -13.53
N ALA A 199 6.69 -15.48 -12.78
CA ALA A 199 7.84 -14.83 -12.16
C ALA A 199 8.55 -15.78 -11.17
N ALA A 200 7.79 -16.46 -10.32
CA ALA A 200 8.33 -17.41 -9.36
C ALA A 200 9.04 -18.58 -10.06
N ALA A 201 8.46 -19.11 -11.13
CA ALA A 201 9.08 -20.18 -11.92
C ALA A 201 10.39 -19.73 -12.60
N ALA A 202 10.43 -18.49 -13.11
CA ALA A 202 11.63 -17.93 -13.74
C ALA A 202 12.77 -17.62 -12.72
N LEU A 203 12.42 -17.36 -11.46
CA LEU A 203 13.35 -17.05 -10.37
C LEU A 203 13.76 -18.28 -9.55
N ALA A 204 13.15 -19.42 -9.80
CA ALA A 204 13.54 -20.70 -9.17
C ALA A 204 14.96 -21.08 -9.59
N PRO A 205 15.76 -21.70 -8.69
CA PRO A 205 17.14 -22.09 -8.97
C PRO A 205 17.25 -23.19 -10.04
#